data_6091041204f8752798dda76d618ff432
#
_entry.id   6091041204f8752798dda76d618ff432
#
_cell.length_a   1.000
_cell.length_b   1.000
_cell.length_c   1.000
_cell.angle_alpha   90.00
_cell.angle_beta   90.00
_cell.angle_gamma   90.00
#
_symmetry.space_group_name_H-M   'P 1'
#
loop_
_entity.id
_entity.type
_entity.pdbx_description
1 polymer ?
#
loop_
_entity_poly.entity_id
_entity_poly.type
_entity_poly.pdbx_seq_one_letter_code
_entity_poly.pdbx_strand_id
1 'polypeptide(L)'
;MSSAEGRGRTLDEAVDAALIELKESRRNVDIKVISETNEETVVEVTVIDHIAATTDSPAPANGKGETARGMVEGLLKHMGVRAQVTVRTGADPITLDISGRDLGALIGWRGETLRALQSVTNVMVGRHLTEGERIIVDVERYRQRREHTVREIAMRAARQVKMTGDAITLDAMQPFERRAIHLALEGDPDVTSGSIGEEPERRVVVGPRKPAAG
;
A
#
# COMPACT_ATOMS: atom_id res chain seq x y z
N MET A 1 -13.84 -12.80 16.63
CA MET A 1 -13.94 -12.49 15.20
C MET A 1 -15.38 -12.69 14.82
N SER A 2 -16.07 -11.63 14.42
CA SER A 2 -17.45 -11.72 13.94
C SER A 2 -17.40 -11.82 12.43
N SER A 3 -18.02 -12.84 11.84
CA SER A 3 -18.18 -12.98 10.40
C SER A 3 -19.68 -13.10 10.07
N ALA A 4 -20.07 -12.62 8.89
CA ALA A 4 -21.39 -12.78 8.33
C ALA A 4 -21.32 -13.14 6.85
N GLU A 5 -22.28 -13.93 6.38
CA GLU A 5 -22.45 -14.22 4.97
C GLU A 5 -23.44 -13.21 4.36
N GLY A 6 -23.02 -12.59 3.25
CA GLY A 6 -23.89 -11.74 2.47
C GLY A 6 -24.23 -12.37 1.14
N ARG A 7 -25.45 -12.16 0.67
CA ARG A 7 -25.95 -12.65 -0.61
C ARG A 7 -26.54 -11.52 -1.42
N GLY A 8 -26.26 -11.50 -2.71
CA GLY A 8 -26.77 -10.48 -3.64
C GLY A 8 -26.61 -10.93 -5.09
N ARG A 9 -27.22 -10.20 -6.00
CA ARG A 9 -27.04 -10.43 -7.44
C ARG A 9 -25.69 -9.93 -7.96
N THR A 10 -25.07 -9.03 -7.21
CA THR A 10 -23.74 -8.49 -7.49
C THR A 10 -22.86 -8.61 -6.26
N LEU A 11 -21.57 -8.57 -6.46
CA LEU A 11 -20.59 -8.57 -5.37
C LEU A 11 -20.85 -7.42 -4.38
N ASP A 12 -21.19 -6.24 -4.87
CA ASP A 12 -21.47 -5.07 -4.05
C ASP A 12 -22.71 -5.26 -3.18
N GLU A 13 -23.79 -5.80 -3.74
CA GLU A 13 -25.02 -6.11 -2.99
C GLU A 13 -24.78 -7.17 -1.92
N ALA A 14 -24.02 -8.22 -2.24
CA ALA A 14 -23.69 -9.27 -1.28
C ALA A 14 -22.83 -8.73 -0.12
N VAL A 15 -21.85 -7.88 -0.41
CA VAL A 15 -21.02 -7.24 0.60
C VAL A 15 -21.82 -6.29 1.47
N ASP A 16 -22.70 -5.47 0.89
CA ASP A 16 -23.53 -4.52 1.65
C ASP A 16 -24.50 -5.24 2.57
N ALA A 17 -25.07 -6.38 2.13
CA ALA A 17 -25.93 -7.22 2.98
C ALA A 17 -25.19 -7.74 4.22
N ALA A 18 -23.97 -8.25 4.05
CA ALA A 18 -23.15 -8.72 5.17
C ALA A 18 -22.73 -7.58 6.11
N LEU A 19 -22.42 -6.40 5.56
CA LEU A 19 -22.01 -5.23 6.37
C LEU A 19 -23.16 -4.68 7.22
N ILE A 20 -24.38 -4.73 6.72
CA ILE A 20 -25.59 -4.35 7.50
C ILE A 20 -25.76 -5.28 8.68
N GLU A 21 -25.58 -6.58 8.51
CA GLU A 21 -25.68 -7.57 9.58
C GLU A 21 -24.58 -7.39 10.64
N LEU A 22 -23.36 -7.12 10.21
CA LEU A 22 -22.20 -6.88 11.10
C LEU A 22 -22.22 -5.49 11.74
N LYS A 23 -23.04 -4.54 11.24
CA LYS A 23 -23.05 -3.12 11.64
C LYS A 23 -21.68 -2.46 11.50
N GLU A 24 -20.92 -2.88 10.51
CA GLU A 24 -19.54 -2.42 10.27
C GLU A 24 -19.44 -1.73 8.90
N SER A 25 -18.35 -0.99 8.70
CA SER A 25 -18.06 -0.34 7.43
C SER A 25 -17.10 -1.17 6.58
N ARG A 26 -17.17 -1.03 5.25
CA ARG A 26 -16.26 -1.71 4.30
C ARG A 26 -14.76 -1.54 4.60
N ARG A 27 -14.39 -0.58 5.43
CA ARG A 27 -12.98 -0.30 5.77
C ARG A 27 -12.41 -1.24 6.83
N ASN A 28 -13.29 -1.92 7.58
CA ASN A 28 -12.91 -2.71 8.75
C ASN A 28 -13.12 -4.21 8.54
N VAL A 29 -13.28 -4.65 7.30
CA VAL A 29 -13.63 -6.04 7.01
C VAL A 29 -12.75 -6.62 5.92
N ASP A 30 -12.51 -7.92 6.01
CA ASP A 30 -11.97 -8.75 4.94
C ASP A 30 -13.13 -9.43 4.21
N ILE A 31 -13.08 -9.45 2.89
CA ILE A 31 -14.16 -9.95 2.04
C ILE A 31 -13.64 -11.14 1.24
N LYS A 32 -14.26 -12.29 1.45
CA LYS A 32 -13.96 -13.52 0.72
C LYS A 32 -15.17 -13.97 -0.08
N VAL A 33 -15.03 -14.08 -1.39
CA VAL A 33 -16.08 -14.64 -2.25
C VAL A 33 -16.11 -16.15 -2.06
N ILE A 34 -17.26 -16.68 -1.62
CA ILE A 34 -17.47 -18.12 -1.43
C ILE A 34 -17.98 -18.76 -2.72
N SER A 35 -18.94 -18.11 -3.37
CA SER A 35 -19.55 -18.59 -4.61
C SER A 35 -20.03 -17.42 -5.45
N GLU A 36 -19.81 -17.53 -6.76
CA GLU A 36 -20.30 -16.57 -7.74
C GLU A 36 -20.96 -17.34 -8.88
N THR A 37 -22.26 -17.09 -9.08
CA THR A 37 -23.05 -17.62 -10.18
C THR A 37 -23.72 -16.48 -10.94
N ASN A 38 -24.26 -16.77 -12.14
CA ASN A 38 -24.96 -15.73 -12.94
C ASN A 38 -26.22 -15.16 -12.25
N GLU A 39 -26.70 -15.79 -11.19
CA GLU A 39 -27.93 -15.40 -10.50
C GLU A 39 -27.70 -14.91 -9.07
N GLU A 40 -26.61 -15.36 -8.41
CA GLU A 40 -26.34 -15.02 -7.02
C GLU A 40 -24.83 -15.06 -6.72
N THR A 41 -24.36 -14.04 -5.98
CA THR A 41 -23.02 -13.97 -5.41
C THR A 41 -23.12 -14.10 -3.89
N VAL A 42 -22.33 -15.00 -3.30
CA VAL A 42 -22.23 -15.22 -1.86
C VAL A 42 -20.85 -14.84 -1.38
N VAL A 43 -20.79 -13.97 -0.38
CA VAL A 43 -19.55 -13.53 0.24
C VAL A 43 -19.54 -13.79 1.74
N GLU A 44 -18.39 -14.14 2.28
CA GLU A 44 -18.10 -14.14 3.70
C GLU A 44 -17.36 -12.84 4.03
N VAL A 45 -17.94 -12.05 4.91
CA VAL A 45 -17.35 -10.80 5.38
C VAL A 45 -16.93 -11.02 6.83
N THR A 46 -15.65 -10.86 7.12
CA THR A 46 -15.08 -11.03 8.46
C THR A 46 -14.63 -9.67 8.97
N VAL A 47 -15.11 -9.28 10.16
CA VAL A 47 -14.64 -8.05 10.82
C VAL A 47 -13.19 -8.22 11.21
N ILE A 48 -12.35 -7.37 10.66
CA ILE A 48 -10.95 -7.26 11.07
C ILE A 48 -10.94 -6.36 12.30
N ASP A 49 -10.98 -6.97 13.49
CA ASP A 49 -10.72 -6.26 14.72
C ASP A 49 -9.30 -5.70 14.64
N HIS A 50 -9.17 -4.41 14.39
CA HIS A 50 -7.89 -3.70 14.40
C HIS A 50 -7.18 -3.75 15.77
N ILE A 51 -7.77 -4.42 16.76
CA ILE A 51 -7.22 -4.63 18.10
C ILE A 51 -6.71 -6.07 18.29
N ALA A 52 -7.02 -7.03 17.39
CA ALA A 52 -6.75 -8.45 17.63
C ALA A 52 -5.95 -9.20 16.56
N ALA A 53 -5.40 -8.55 15.57
CA ALA A 53 -4.60 -9.22 14.55
C ALA A 53 -3.11 -8.83 14.60
N THR A 54 -2.51 -8.90 15.78
CA THR A 54 -1.08 -9.14 15.96
C THR A 54 -0.81 -9.73 17.34
N THR A 55 -1.27 -10.96 17.58
CA THR A 55 -0.55 -11.87 18.46
C THR A 55 0.53 -12.60 17.64
N ASP A 56 1.36 -11.84 16.95
CA ASP A 56 2.77 -12.15 16.96
C ASP A 56 3.26 -11.56 18.27
N SER A 57 3.53 -12.46 19.20
CA SER A 57 4.25 -12.15 20.43
C SER A 57 5.43 -11.26 20.03
N PRO A 58 5.62 -10.07 20.62
CA PRO A 58 6.78 -9.26 20.29
C PRO A 58 8.00 -10.11 20.63
N ALA A 59 8.66 -10.65 19.60
CA ALA A 59 10.05 -11.03 19.77
C ALA A 59 10.74 -9.80 20.36
N PRO A 60 11.70 -9.95 21.31
CA PRO A 60 12.27 -8.81 22.01
C PRO A 60 12.71 -7.79 20.97
N ALA A 61 12.00 -6.68 20.93
CA ALA A 61 12.24 -5.61 19.97
C ALA A 61 13.72 -5.27 20.09
N ASN A 62 14.49 -5.43 19.04
CA ASN A 62 15.88 -4.99 19.02
C ASN A 62 15.87 -3.56 19.57
N GLY A 63 16.69 -3.22 20.57
CA GLY A 63 16.68 -1.93 21.26
C GLY A 63 16.67 -0.74 20.30
N LYS A 64 17.12 -0.95 19.05
CA LYS A 64 17.12 0.01 17.94
C LYS A 64 15.73 0.33 17.40
N GLY A 65 14.87 -0.67 17.25
CA GLY A 65 13.47 -0.46 16.82
C GLY A 65 12.70 0.36 17.86
N GLU A 66 12.90 0.08 19.15
CA GLU A 66 12.28 0.85 20.23
C GLU A 66 12.84 2.27 20.31
N THR A 67 14.14 2.45 20.12
CA THR A 67 14.75 3.79 20.03
C THR A 67 14.14 4.59 18.86
N ALA A 68 14.05 3.97 17.70
CA ALA A 68 13.43 4.58 16.53
C ALA A 68 11.96 4.91 16.75
N ARG A 69 11.21 4.02 17.40
CA ARG A 69 9.80 4.24 17.78
C ARG A 69 9.67 5.48 18.64
N GLY A 70 10.45 5.57 19.73
CA GLY A 70 10.42 6.71 20.64
C GLY A 70 10.73 8.04 19.95
N MET A 71 11.69 8.04 19.00
CA MET A 71 12.03 9.23 18.21
C MET A 71 10.88 9.66 17.29
N VAL A 72 10.24 8.70 16.61
CA VAL A 72 9.10 8.98 15.72
C VAL A 72 7.89 9.44 16.53
N GLU A 73 7.58 8.80 17.67
CA GLU A 73 6.52 9.24 18.59
C GLU A 73 6.74 10.68 19.07
N GLY A 74 7.99 11.01 19.45
CA GLY A 74 8.37 12.37 19.81
C GLY A 74 8.13 13.37 18.68
N LEU A 75 8.54 13.03 17.46
CA LEU A 75 8.30 13.85 16.28
C LEU A 75 6.81 14.07 16.02
N LEU A 76 6.01 13.01 16.01
CA LEU A 76 4.56 13.09 15.79
C LEU A 76 3.87 13.95 16.87
N LYS A 77 4.29 13.83 18.12
CA LYS A 77 3.81 14.65 19.21
C LYS A 77 4.08 16.14 18.97
N HIS A 78 5.29 16.51 18.52
CA HIS A 78 5.63 17.90 18.18
C HIS A 78 4.87 18.41 16.96
N MET A 79 4.52 17.53 16.02
CA MET A 79 3.64 17.85 14.89
C MET A 79 2.16 17.96 15.30
N GLY A 80 1.80 17.68 16.55
CA GLY A 80 0.42 17.70 17.01
C GLY A 80 -0.43 16.52 16.51
N VAL A 81 0.22 15.46 16.02
CA VAL A 81 -0.46 14.27 15.49
C VAL A 81 -0.63 13.22 16.59
N ARG A 82 -1.86 12.76 16.78
CA ARG A 82 -2.19 11.67 17.70
C ARG A 82 -2.17 10.35 16.95
N ALA A 83 -1.09 9.61 17.08
CA ALA A 83 -0.91 8.31 16.45
C ALA A 83 -0.19 7.36 17.39
N GLN A 84 -0.37 6.07 17.14
CA GLN A 84 0.37 4.98 17.79
C GLN A 84 1.45 4.51 16.81
N VAL A 85 2.64 4.25 17.32
CA VAL A 85 3.75 3.69 16.54
C VAL A 85 4.06 2.29 17.06
N THR A 86 4.00 1.31 16.20
CA THR A 86 4.34 -0.09 16.51
C THR A 86 5.58 -0.50 15.72
N VAL A 87 6.46 -1.25 16.38
CA VAL A 87 7.65 -1.83 15.73
C VAL A 87 7.29 -3.20 15.21
N ARG A 88 7.39 -3.40 13.90
CA ARG A 88 7.31 -4.73 13.31
C ARG A 88 8.72 -5.29 13.19
N THR A 89 9.04 -6.27 14.03
CA THR A 89 10.29 -7.00 14.03
C THR A 89 10.09 -8.37 13.41
N GLY A 90 11.09 -8.89 12.73
CA GLY A 90 11.03 -10.24 12.15
C GLY A 90 11.57 -10.31 10.73
N ALA A 91 11.78 -9.16 10.09
CA ALA A 91 12.45 -9.05 8.81
C ALA A 91 13.35 -7.82 8.81
N ASP A 92 14.48 -7.89 8.13
CA ASP A 92 15.24 -6.71 7.71
C ASP A 92 14.54 -6.18 6.44
N PRO A 93 14.08 -4.93 6.40
CA PRO A 93 14.29 -3.83 7.34
C PRO A 93 13.26 -3.75 8.49
N ILE A 94 13.66 -3.13 9.62
CA ILE A 94 12.74 -2.79 10.72
C ILE A 94 11.67 -1.84 10.21
N THR A 95 10.40 -2.18 10.45
CA THR A 95 9.27 -1.34 10.01
C THR A 95 8.56 -0.71 11.20
N LEU A 96 8.39 0.62 11.15
CA LEU A 96 7.57 1.39 12.08
C LEU A 96 6.19 1.63 11.44
N ASP A 97 5.19 0.95 11.95
CA ASP A 97 3.80 1.15 11.52
C ASP A 97 3.15 2.24 12.36
N ILE A 98 2.69 3.30 11.71
CA ILE A 98 1.96 4.41 12.32
C ILE A 98 0.47 4.20 12.07
N SER A 99 -0.30 4.12 13.14
CA SER A 99 -1.76 3.94 13.10
C SER A 99 -2.47 5.00 13.94
N GLY A 100 -3.68 5.39 13.56
CA GLY A 100 -4.44 6.41 14.27
C GLY A 100 -5.62 6.94 13.45
N ARG A 101 -6.20 8.05 13.91
CA ARG A 101 -7.28 8.73 13.19
C ARG A 101 -6.71 9.89 12.38
N ASP A 102 -7.30 10.12 11.20
CA ASP A 102 -7.00 11.29 10.35
C ASP A 102 -5.52 11.46 9.97
N LEU A 103 -4.84 10.32 9.70
CA LEU A 103 -3.42 10.33 9.34
C LEU A 103 -3.14 10.72 7.86
N GLY A 104 -4.16 11.15 7.13
CA GLY A 104 -4.00 11.58 5.73
C GLY A 104 -2.93 12.66 5.54
N ALA A 105 -2.79 13.58 6.49
CA ALA A 105 -1.76 14.61 6.48
C ALA A 105 -0.33 14.03 6.57
N LEU A 106 -0.13 12.91 7.27
CA LEU A 106 1.16 12.22 7.33
C LEU A 106 1.51 11.48 6.05
N ILE A 107 0.50 11.10 5.28
CA ILE A 107 0.70 10.50 3.95
C ILE A 107 1.01 11.62 2.96
N GLY A 108 0.19 12.68 2.94
CA GLY A 108 0.28 13.77 1.99
C GLY A 108 -0.12 13.37 0.56
N TRP A 109 0.07 14.27 -0.37
CA TRP A 109 -0.22 14.01 -1.77
C TRP A 109 0.68 12.87 -2.29
N ARG A 110 0.07 11.76 -2.71
CA ARG A 110 0.79 10.59 -3.24
C ARG A 110 1.96 10.10 -2.37
N GLY A 111 1.90 10.30 -1.05
CA GLY A 111 2.94 9.86 -0.13
C GLY A 111 4.14 10.80 0.03
N GLU A 112 4.05 12.05 -0.40
CA GLU A 112 5.13 13.03 -0.27
C GLU A 112 5.49 13.32 1.19
N THR A 113 4.49 13.53 2.04
CA THR A 113 4.72 13.77 3.47
C THR A 113 5.32 12.53 4.13
N LEU A 114 4.83 11.34 3.79
CA LEU A 114 5.38 10.08 4.28
C LEU A 114 6.84 9.89 3.86
N ARG A 115 7.20 10.30 2.64
CA ARG A 115 8.58 10.28 2.16
C ARG A 115 9.47 11.23 2.96
N ALA A 116 8.98 12.46 3.24
CA ALA A 116 9.69 13.42 4.07
C ALA A 116 9.88 12.90 5.50
N LEU A 117 8.83 12.33 6.09
CA LEU A 117 8.87 11.69 7.40
C LEU A 117 9.90 10.54 7.44
N GLN A 118 9.93 9.70 6.41
CA GLN A 118 10.94 8.65 6.25
C GLN A 118 12.36 9.22 6.23
N SER A 119 12.60 10.32 5.48
CA SER A 119 13.91 10.94 5.37
C SER A 119 14.38 11.52 6.72
N VAL A 120 13.49 12.22 7.42
CA VAL A 120 13.77 12.76 8.75
C VAL A 120 14.06 11.63 9.74
N THR A 121 13.24 10.56 9.73
CA THR A 121 13.46 9.38 10.58
C THR A 121 14.83 8.76 10.32
N ASN A 122 15.21 8.58 9.06
CA ASN A 122 16.52 8.03 8.71
C ASN A 122 17.68 8.87 9.27
N VAL A 123 17.57 10.19 9.22
CA VAL A 123 18.59 11.09 9.79
C VAL A 123 18.62 11.00 11.31
N MET A 124 17.45 11.00 11.96
CA MET A 124 17.34 10.94 13.43
C MET A 124 17.91 9.62 13.97
N VAL A 125 17.59 8.51 13.32
CA VAL A 125 17.92 7.17 13.79
C VAL A 125 19.29 6.71 13.29
N GLY A 126 19.84 7.31 12.23
CA GLY A 126 21.06 6.88 11.56
C GLY A 126 22.29 6.76 12.48
N ARG A 127 22.35 7.54 13.57
CA ARG A 127 23.42 7.46 14.58
C ARG A 127 23.29 6.24 15.48
N HIS A 128 22.14 5.57 15.49
CA HIS A 128 21.82 4.42 16.34
C HIS A 128 21.80 3.11 15.55
N LEU A 129 21.91 3.19 14.22
CA LEU A 129 21.93 2.04 13.33
C LEU A 129 23.37 1.62 13.02
N THR A 130 23.55 0.32 12.82
CA THR A 130 24.78 -0.22 12.22
C THR A 130 24.72 -0.16 10.71
N GLU A 131 25.87 -0.26 10.06
CA GLU A 131 25.97 -0.27 8.60
C GLU A 131 25.09 -1.38 7.99
N GLY A 132 24.24 -0.99 7.04
CA GLY A 132 23.31 -1.91 6.38
C GLY A 132 21.91 -1.98 6.99
N GLU A 133 21.69 -1.58 8.23
CA GLU A 133 20.36 -1.56 8.85
C GLU A 133 19.50 -0.42 8.30
N ARG A 134 18.24 -0.72 8.03
CA ARG A 134 17.26 0.23 7.50
C ARG A 134 16.01 0.22 8.34
N ILE A 135 15.44 1.41 8.50
CA ILE A 135 14.12 1.58 9.10
C ILE A 135 13.15 2.07 8.02
N ILE A 136 12.01 1.42 7.93
CA ILE A 136 10.91 1.83 7.07
C ILE A 136 9.81 2.41 7.97
N VAL A 137 9.30 3.58 7.58
CA VAL A 137 8.10 4.17 8.17
C VAL A 137 6.94 3.91 7.21
N ASP A 138 5.85 3.37 7.74
CA ASP A 138 4.60 3.22 6.99
C ASP A 138 3.42 3.78 7.80
N VAL A 139 2.42 4.27 7.11
CA VAL A 139 1.19 4.82 7.71
C VAL A 139 0.02 4.00 7.21
N GLU A 140 -0.60 3.23 8.12
CA GLU A 140 -1.78 2.41 7.81
C GLU A 140 -1.64 1.56 6.54
N ARG A 141 -0.48 0.95 6.35
CA ARG A 141 -0.16 0.16 5.14
C ARG A 141 -0.36 0.94 3.84
N TYR A 142 -0.09 2.24 3.84
CA TYR A 142 -0.24 3.11 2.67
C TYR A 142 0.53 2.57 1.47
N ARG A 143 1.77 2.09 1.67
CA ARG A 143 2.60 1.58 0.57
C ARG A 143 1.93 0.43 -0.18
N GLN A 144 1.31 -0.50 0.53
CA GLN A 144 0.60 -1.63 -0.07
C GLN A 144 -0.64 -1.17 -0.85
N ARG A 145 -1.47 -0.29 -0.27
CA ARG A 145 -2.64 0.27 -0.96
C ARG A 145 -2.23 1.06 -2.19
N ARG A 146 -1.18 1.85 -2.08
CA ARG A 146 -0.68 2.66 -3.19
C ARG A 146 -0.11 1.80 -4.32
N GLU A 147 0.61 0.75 -3.99
CA GLU A 147 1.11 -0.23 -4.97
C GLU A 147 -0.03 -0.87 -5.76
N HIS A 148 -1.11 -1.26 -5.10
CA HIS A 148 -2.31 -1.77 -5.78
C HIS A 148 -2.88 -0.73 -6.76
N THR A 149 -3.07 0.51 -6.30
CA THR A 149 -3.58 1.60 -7.14
C THR A 149 -2.71 1.85 -8.38
N VAL A 150 -1.39 1.84 -8.24
CA VAL A 150 -0.51 2.08 -9.40
C VAL A 150 -0.47 0.91 -10.36
N ARG A 151 -0.64 -0.33 -9.88
CA ARG A 151 -0.83 -1.51 -10.75
C ARG A 151 -2.11 -1.38 -11.59
N GLU A 152 -3.21 -0.93 -11.00
CA GLU A 152 -4.45 -0.69 -11.75
C GLU A 152 -4.28 0.42 -12.79
N ILE A 153 -3.55 1.49 -12.47
CA ILE A 153 -3.21 2.55 -13.43
C ILE A 153 -2.42 1.95 -14.59
N ALA A 154 -1.41 1.11 -14.30
CA ALA A 154 -0.60 0.44 -15.33
C ALA A 154 -1.46 -0.41 -16.27
N MET A 155 -2.37 -1.22 -15.71
CA MET A 155 -3.24 -2.09 -16.49
C MET A 155 -4.24 -1.29 -17.37
N ARG A 156 -4.73 -0.15 -16.87
CA ARG A 156 -5.57 0.75 -17.69
C ARG A 156 -4.77 1.37 -18.82
N ALA A 157 -3.56 1.87 -18.54
CA ALA A 157 -2.68 2.42 -19.57
C ALA A 157 -2.31 1.37 -20.62
N ALA A 158 -1.99 0.14 -20.22
CA ALA A 158 -1.70 -0.95 -21.14
C ALA A 158 -2.87 -1.25 -22.07
N ARG A 159 -4.11 -1.33 -21.54
CA ARG A 159 -5.30 -1.52 -22.38
C ARG A 159 -5.46 -0.39 -23.40
N GLN A 160 -5.27 0.85 -22.98
CA GLN A 160 -5.39 1.99 -23.88
C GLN A 160 -4.31 1.96 -24.97
N VAL A 161 -3.05 1.68 -24.61
CA VAL A 161 -1.94 1.52 -25.58
C VAL A 161 -2.25 0.44 -26.61
N LYS A 162 -2.80 -0.70 -26.19
CA LYS A 162 -3.21 -1.78 -27.11
C LYS A 162 -4.31 -1.35 -28.09
N MET A 163 -5.21 -0.48 -27.63
CA MET A 163 -6.33 0.00 -28.48
C MET A 163 -5.88 1.10 -29.45
N THR A 164 -5.04 2.03 -29.01
CA THR A 164 -4.67 3.22 -29.79
C THR A 164 -3.36 3.07 -30.57
N GLY A 165 -2.47 2.21 -30.09
CA GLY A 165 -1.10 2.10 -30.59
C GLY A 165 -0.16 3.22 -30.11
N ASP A 166 -0.67 4.21 -29.37
CA ASP A 166 0.09 5.35 -28.90
C ASP A 166 0.66 5.12 -27.52
N ALA A 167 1.88 5.62 -27.28
CA ALA A 167 2.49 5.55 -25.96
C ALA A 167 1.85 6.54 -24.99
N ILE A 168 1.66 6.11 -23.74
CA ILE A 168 1.08 6.91 -22.66
C ILE A 168 2.16 7.20 -21.62
N THR A 169 2.33 8.48 -21.30
CA THR A 169 3.18 8.93 -20.20
C THR A 169 2.34 9.08 -18.94
N LEU A 170 2.69 8.36 -17.89
CA LEU A 170 2.04 8.47 -16.58
C LEU A 170 2.62 9.68 -15.81
N ASP A 171 1.92 10.04 -14.73
CA ASP A 171 2.39 11.10 -13.84
C ASP A 171 3.73 10.73 -13.17
N ALA A 172 4.43 11.76 -12.67
CA ALA A 172 5.62 11.57 -11.85
C ALA A 172 5.30 10.74 -10.61
N MET A 173 6.19 9.81 -10.26
CA MET A 173 5.95 8.87 -9.16
C MET A 173 7.26 8.36 -8.56
N GLN A 174 7.16 7.86 -7.33
CA GLN A 174 8.30 7.38 -6.56
C GLN A 174 8.93 6.10 -7.17
N PRO A 175 10.20 5.80 -6.87
CA PRO A 175 10.90 4.64 -7.43
C PRO A 175 10.18 3.30 -7.20
N PHE A 176 9.58 3.08 -6.01
CA PHE A 176 8.85 1.85 -5.72
C PHE A 176 7.57 1.71 -6.56
N GLU A 177 6.89 2.84 -6.83
CA GLU A 177 5.69 2.87 -7.67
C GLU A 177 6.04 2.54 -9.13
N ARG A 178 7.14 3.13 -9.66
CA ARG A 178 7.62 2.82 -11.01
C ARG A 178 8.00 1.35 -11.15
N ARG A 179 8.66 0.79 -10.13
CA ARG A 179 8.97 -0.64 -10.09
C ARG A 179 7.71 -1.49 -10.11
N ALA A 180 6.67 -1.13 -9.34
CA ALA A 180 5.41 -1.86 -9.31
C ALA A 180 4.72 -1.87 -10.69
N ILE A 181 4.77 -0.77 -11.44
CA ILE A 181 4.27 -0.69 -12.82
C ILE A 181 5.07 -1.58 -13.76
N HIS A 182 6.40 -1.52 -13.70
CA HIS A 182 7.25 -2.37 -14.56
C HIS A 182 6.95 -3.85 -14.33
N LEU A 183 6.87 -4.28 -13.06
CA LEU A 183 6.54 -5.66 -12.71
C LEU A 183 5.12 -6.07 -13.14
N ALA A 184 4.14 -5.15 -13.04
CA ALA A 184 2.77 -5.42 -13.47
C ALA A 184 2.64 -5.63 -14.99
N LEU A 185 3.54 -5.04 -15.78
CA LEU A 185 3.52 -5.09 -17.25
C LEU A 185 4.60 -6.01 -17.84
N GLU A 186 5.47 -6.58 -17.03
CA GLU A 186 6.61 -7.39 -17.50
C GLU A 186 6.20 -8.57 -18.36
N GLY A 187 5.11 -9.25 -17.99
CA GLY A 187 4.57 -10.40 -18.71
C GLY A 187 3.67 -10.07 -19.90
N ASP A 188 3.40 -8.80 -20.17
CA ASP A 188 2.49 -8.42 -21.25
C ASP A 188 3.21 -8.44 -22.61
N PRO A 189 2.73 -9.25 -23.60
CA PRO A 189 3.40 -9.38 -24.89
C PRO A 189 3.28 -8.15 -25.79
N ASP A 190 2.24 -7.32 -25.60
CA ASP A 190 1.87 -6.24 -26.52
C ASP A 190 2.40 -4.88 -26.09
N VAL A 191 2.76 -4.72 -24.81
CA VAL A 191 3.23 -3.43 -24.29
C VAL A 191 4.62 -3.55 -23.66
N THR A 192 5.27 -2.40 -23.56
CA THR A 192 6.53 -2.24 -22.85
C THR A 192 6.45 -1.02 -21.94
N SER A 193 7.24 -0.99 -20.89
CA SER A 193 7.30 0.16 -19.98
C SER A 193 8.75 0.63 -19.79
N GLY A 194 8.94 1.93 -19.78
CA GLY A 194 10.23 2.58 -19.56
C GLY A 194 10.10 3.76 -18.59
N SER A 195 11.15 4.06 -17.82
CA SER A 195 11.18 5.25 -16.95
C SER A 195 11.98 6.36 -17.64
N ILE A 196 11.41 7.58 -17.69
CA ILE A 196 12.03 8.77 -18.28
C ILE A 196 12.10 9.92 -17.26
N GLY A 197 13.02 10.86 -17.46
CA GLY A 197 13.22 12.04 -16.61
C GLY A 197 14.08 11.74 -15.37
N GLU A 198 14.27 12.77 -14.56
CA GLU A 198 15.04 12.76 -13.33
C GLU A 198 14.15 12.95 -12.11
N GLU A 199 14.62 12.48 -10.95
CA GLU A 199 13.91 12.72 -9.69
C GLU A 199 13.85 14.21 -9.36
N PRO A 200 12.72 14.72 -8.84
CA PRO A 200 11.50 14.02 -8.46
C PRO A 200 10.47 13.83 -9.59
N GLU A 201 10.69 14.38 -10.77
CA GLU A 201 9.75 14.40 -11.90
C GLU A 201 9.79 13.15 -12.78
N ARG A 202 10.51 12.11 -12.35
CA ARG A 202 10.66 10.87 -13.11
C ARG A 202 9.36 10.10 -13.25
N ARG A 203 9.07 9.65 -14.49
CA ARG A 203 7.77 9.11 -14.91
C ARG A 203 7.94 7.75 -15.57
N VAL A 204 6.85 7.00 -15.69
CA VAL A 204 6.79 5.79 -16.50
C VAL A 204 6.05 6.11 -17.80
N VAL A 205 6.62 5.64 -18.91
CA VAL A 205 5.97 5.60 -20.21
C VAL A 205 5.61 4.16 -20.51
N VAL A 206 4.35 3.93 -20.86
CA VAL A 206 3.84 2.64 -21.35
C VAL A 206 3.64 2.80 -22.85
N GLY A 207 4.29 1.96 -23.64
CA GLY A 207 4.21 2.02 -25.10
C GLY A 207 3.97 0.65 -25.73
N PRO A 208 3.60 0.61 -27.02
CA PRO A 208 3.47 -0.65 -27.74
C PRO A 208 4.83 -1.33 -27.84
N ARG A 209 4.82 -2.64 -27.66
CA ARG A 209 6.01 -3.46 -27.90
C ARG A 209 6.19 -3.56 -29.43
N LYS A 210 7.25 -2.97 -29.96
CA LYS A 210 7.58 -3.16 -31.37
C LYS A 210 7.90 -4.64 -31.59
N PRO A 211 7.36 -5.28 -32.64
CA PRO A 211 7.82 -6.62 -33.01
C PRO A 211 9.35 -6.58 -33.21
N ALA A 212 10.02 -7.59 -32.67
CA ALA A 212 11.46 -7.72 -32.94
C ALA A 212 11.63 -7.73 -34.46
N ALA A 213 12.41 -6.76 -34.95
CA ALA A 213 12.80 -6.76 -36.37
C ALA A 213 13.57 -8.07 -36.62
N GLY A 214 12.91 -8.99 -37.37
CA GLY A 214 13.50 -10.25 -37.80
C GLY A 214 14.63 -10.03 -38.82
#